data_c9bab5369c07db2cbc2497201593d38b
#
_entry.id   c9bab5369c07db2cbc2497201593d38b
#
_cell.length_a   1.000
_cell.length_b   1.000
_cell.length_c   1.000
_cell.angle_alpha   90.00
_cell.angle_beta   90.00
_cell.angle_gamma   90.00
#
_symmetry.space_group_name_H-M   'P 1'
#
loop_
_entity.id
_entity.type
_entity.pdbx_description
1 polymer ?
#
loop_
_entity_poly.entity_id
_entity_poly.type
_entity_poly.pdbx_seq_one_letter_code
_entity_poly.pdbx_strand_id
1 'polypeptide(L)'
;MTAAKLLRDKLGDNEYKREFETRLAADNQPTDGELLERRLVPDPAKARVRVYATQSTHKTLTSLRQGSMIHIFDQDFTQKVAEPFHEAYVAHTSTSPNYQILASLDLGRRQVALEGVELVQRQIENAMQLRDAIDNHPLLSKYMACLRTSDLIPDEFRPSHNAQPLRSGLRNMMAVWDTDEFVLDPSRITLSIGRTGYDGNTFKREQLMDRHGVQINKTSRNTVLFMTNIGTTRSSVAFLVEVLVKIGGELDERISEMGLGERSRFEQRVRRLTASSTSQPGGSQSATPA
;
A
#
# COMPACT_ATOMS: atom_id res chain seq x y z
N MET A 1 1.20 10.99 14.82
CA MET A 1 1.54 12.40 15.22
C MET A 1 1.74 13.31 14.01
N THR A 2 2.50 12.90 13.01
CA THR A 2 2.76 13.73 11.81
C THR A 2 1.49 14.13 11.05
N ALA A 3 0.59 13.18 10.75
CA ALA A 3 -0.66 13.49 10.07
C ALA A 3 -1.53 14.51 10.83
N ALA A 4 -1.64 14.36 12.14
CA ALA A 4 -2.41 15.32 12.97
C ALA A 4 -1.78 16.71 12.97
N LYS A 5 -0.43 16.80 12.95
CA LYS A 5 0.28 18.07 12.84
C LYS A 5 0.04 18.70 11.48
N LEU A 6 0.22 17.94 10.40
CA LEU A 6 0.01 18.42 9.03
C LEU A 6 -1.42 18.95 8.81
N LEU A 7 -2.43 18.23 9.33
CA LEU A 7 -3.82 18.67 9.23
C LEU A 7 -4.08 19.95 10.00
N ARG A 8 -3.49 20.11 11.20
CA ARG A 8 -3.61 21.36 11.97
C ARG A 8 -2.92 22.53 11.30
N ASP A 9 -1.70 22.27 10.79
CA ASP A 9 -0.92 23.29 10.10
C ASP A 9 -1.68 23.74 8.83
N LYS A 10 -2.27 22.79 8.08
CA LYS A 10 -3.09 23.08 6.91
C LYS A 10 -4.32 23.93 7.25
N LEU A 11 -5.06 23.60 8.33
CA LEU A 11 -6.21 24.40 8.77
C LEU A 11 -5.81 25.79 9.28
N GLY A 12 -4.57 25.96 9.74
CA GLY A 12 -3.99 27.23 10.15
C GLY A 12 -3.50 28.12 9.01
N ASP A 13 -3.31 27.55 7.82
CA ASP A 13 -2.73 28.21 6.66
C ASP A 13 -3.64 29.33 6.12
N ASN A 14 -3.05 30.48 5.81
CA ASN A 14 -3.77 31.63 5.28
C ASN A 14 -4.25 31.43 3.83
N GLU A 15 -3.55 30.63 3.02
CA GLU A 15 -3.97 30.27 1.67
C GLU A 15 -5.23 29.40 1.73
N TYR A 16 -5.22 28.39 2.60
CA TYR A 16 -6.38 27.53 2.83
C TYR A 16 -7.60 28.32 3.32
N LYS A 17 -7.41 29.26 4.22
CA LYS A 17 -8.50 30.12 4.72
C LYS A 17 -9.09 30.97 3.59
N ARG A 18 -8.24 31.57 2.76
CA ARG A 18 -8.69 32.34 1.60
C ARG A 18 -9.43 31.47 0.57
N GLU A 19 -8.93 30.27 0.31
CA GLU A 19 -9.63 29.30 -0.56
C GLU A 19 -11.02 28.98 -0.01
N PHE A 20 -11.11 28.72 1.29
CA PHE A 20 -12.39 28.45 1.95
C PHE A 20 -13.35 29.65 1.84
N GLU A 21 -12.89 30.87 2.14
CA GLU A 21 -13.67 32.10 2.03
C GLU A 21 -14.16 32.36 0.60
N THR A 22 -13.29 32.15 -0.40
CA THR A 22 -13.64 32.29 -1.81
C THR A 22 -14.72 31.28 -2.22
N ARG A 23 -14.65 30.06 -1.75
CA ARG A 23 -15.67 29.03 -2.01
C ARG A 23 -17.00 29.35 -1.31
N LEU A 24 -16.95 29.93 -0.13
CA LEU A 24 -18.13 30.32 0.63
C LEU A 24 -18.86 31.52 0.01
N ALA A 25 -18.08 32.46 -0.57
CA ALA A 25 -18.61 33.67 -1.23
C ALA A 25 -19.18 33.40 -2.64
N ALA A 26 -18.91 32.26 -3.24
CA ALA A 26 -19.54 31.85 -4.47
C ALA A 26 -21.01 31.50 -4.22
N ASP A 27 -21.90 32.37 -4.66
CA ASP A 27 -23.37 32.37 -4.46
C ASP A 27 -24.09 31.14 -5.09
N ASN A 28 -23.34 30.27 -5.77
CA ASN A 28 -23.86 29.06 -6.37
C ASN A 28 -23.57 27.85 -5.50
N GLN A 29 -24.61 27.29 -4.93
CA GLN A 29 -24.50 25.94 -4.34
C GLN A 29 -24.06 24.96 -5.45
N PRO A 30 -22.95 24.23 -5.24
CA PRO A 30 -22.47 23.28 -6.24
C PRO A 30 -23.51 22.19 -6.45
N THR A 31 -23.64 21.73 -7.68
CA THR A 31 -24.45 20.57 -8.03
C THR A 31 -23.84 19.31 -7.42
N ASP A 32 -24.65 18.24 -7.26
CA ASP A 32 -24.15 16.94 -6.75
C ASP A 32 -22.98 16.40 -7.60
N GLY A 33 -22.98 16.62 -8.90
CA GLY A 33 -21.87 16.25 -9.80
C GLY A 33 -20.58 17.01 -9.46
N GLU A 34 -20.67 18.31 -9.26
CA GLU A 34 -19.50 19.14 -8.89
C GLU A 34 -19.00 18.80 -7.48
N LEU A 35 -19.88 18.41 -6.54
CA LEU A 35 -19.47 17.96 -5.21
C LEU A 35 -18.69 16.65 -5.24
N LEU A 36 -19.01 15.76 -6.18
CA LEU A 36 -18.27 14.49 -6.36
C LEU A 36 -16.87 14.70 -6.95
N GLU A 37 -16.67 15.76 -7.72
CA GLU A 37 -15.38 16.07 -8.36
C GLU A 37 -14.51 17.05 -7.56
N ARG A 38 -15.09 17.74 -6.57
CA ARG A 38 -14.37 18.73 -5.76
C ARG A 38 -13.79 18.12 -4.49
N ARG A 39 -12.62 18.60 -4.09
CA ARG A 39 -12.10 18.36 -2.74
C ARG A 39 -13.00 18.98 -1.71
N LEU A 40 -13.23 18.26 -0.63
CA LEU A 40 -13.87 18.83 0.56
C LEU A 40 -12.90 19.83 1.22
N VAL A 41 -13.40 21.05 1.43
CA VAL A 41 -12.68 22.09 2.15
C VAL A 41 -13.48 22.41 3.41
N PRO A 42 -13.17 21.76 4.55
CA PRO A 42 -13.87 22.01 5.80
C PRO A 42 -13.59 23.43 6.31
N ASP A 43 -14.59 24.02 7.00
CA ASP A 43 -14.45 25.31 7.66
C ASP A 43 -13.28 25.27 8.67
N PRO A 44 -12.20 26.05 8.46
CA PRO A 44 -11.00 25.99 9.30
C PRO A 44 -11.27 26.42 10.75
N ALA A 45 -12.30 27.24 10.99
CA ALA A 45 -12.69 27.68 12.33
C ALA A 45 -13.45 26.60 13.11
N LYS A 46 -14.18 25.74 12.41
CA LYS A 46 -15.02 24.68 13.01
C LYS A 46 -14.40 23.31 12.97
N ALA A 47 -13.47 23.06 12.03
CA ALA A 47 -12.86 21.77 11.85
C ALA A 47 -12.10 21.30 13.09
N ARG A 48 -12.36 20.06 13.49
CA ARG A 48 -11.68 19.40 14.61
C ARG A 48 -10.87 18.23 14.09
N VAL A 49 -9.58 18.26 14.33
CA VAL A 49 -8.67 17.21 13.87
C VAL A 49 -8.78 15.99 14.78
N ARG A 50 -9.11 14.83 14.19
CA ARG A 50 -9.19 13.54 14.86
C ARG A 50 -8.42 12.50 14.03
N VAL A 51 -7.38 11.94 14.60
CA VAL A 51 -6.55 10.91 13.96
C VAL A 51 -6.45 9.71 14.88
N TYR A 52 -6.94 8.59 14.42
CA TYR A 52 -6.82 7.28 15.04
C TYR A 52 -6.00 6.39 14.13
N ALA A 53 -4.84 5.96 14.58
CA ALA A 53 -3.96 5.11 13.78
C ALA A 53 -3.70 3.80 14.52
N THR A 54 -4.02 2.68 13.88
CA THR A 54 -3.70 1.34 14.36
C THR A 54 -2.43 0.83 13.70
N GLN A 55 -1.58 0.19 14.45
CA GLN A 55 -0.31 -0.34 13.98
C GLN A 55 -0.13 -1.79 14.39
N SER A 56 -0.06 -2.68 13.41
CA SER A 56 0.34 -4.07 13.62
C SER A 56 1.86 -4.13 13.74
N THR A 57 2.38 -3.99 14.95
CA THR A 57 3.82 -3.87 15.23
C THR A 57 4.61 -5.08 14.73
N HIS A 58 4.03 -6.29 14.83
CA HIS A 58 4.63 -7.54 14.38
C HIS A 58 4.80 -7.69 12.86
N LYS A 59 4.26 -6.79 12.04
CA LYS A 59 4.37 -6.90 10.57
C LYS A 59 5.56 -6.14 10.01
N THR A 60 5.74 -4.90 10.40
CA THR A 60 6.76 -4.00 9.85
C THR A 60 7.93 -3.84 10.82
N LEU A 61 7.62 -3.69 12.10
CA LEU A 61 8.60 -3.54 13.17
C LEU A 61 8.89 -4.91 13.81
N THR A 62 9.01 -4.95 15.12
CA THR A 62 9.31 -6.16 15.87
C THR A 62 8.40 -6.32 17.07
N SER A 63 7.75 -7.44 17.17
CA SER A 63 7.05 -7.95 18.34
C SER A 63 6.56 -9.38 18.08
N LEU A 64 6.12 -10.08 19.10
CA LEU A 64 5.36 -11.32 18.92
C LEU A 64 4.05 -11.05 18.18
N ARG A 65 3.53 -12.05 17.48
CA ARG A 65 2.25 -11.93 16.75
C ARG A 65 1.12 -11.53 17.70
N GLN A 66 0.09 -10.91 17.12
CA GLN A 66 -1.10 -10.39 17.81
C GLN A 66 -0.89 -9.11 18.63
N GLY A 67 0.36 -8.62 18.73
CA GLY A 67 0.61 -7.31 19.31
C GLY A 67 0.25 -6.18 18.34
N SER A 68 -0.47 -5.16 18.83
CA SER A 68 -0.77 -3.95 18.09
C SER A 68 -0.79 -2.74 19.00
N MET A 69 -0.68 -1.56 18.40
CA MET A 69 -0.79 -0.28 19.10
C MET A 69 -1.83 0.59 18.43
N ILE A 70 -2.51 1.42 19.24
CA ILE A 70 -3.38 2.48 18.78
C ILE A 70 -2.76 3.81 19.18
N HIS A 71 -2.57 4.68 18.20
CA HIS A 71 -2.15 6.06 18.40
C HIS A 71 -3.35 6.98 18.23
N ILE A 72 -3.67 7.77 19.25
CA ILE A 72 -4.83 8.63 19.25
C ILE A 72 -4.37 10.08 19.34
N PHE A 73 -4.83 10.87 18.40
CA PHE A 73 -4.80 12.32 18.44
C PHE A 73 -6.19 12.83 18.10
N ASP A 74 -6.93 13.25 19.12
CA ASP A 74 -8.28 13.79 18.98
C ASP A 74 -8.40 15.03 19.86
N GLN A 75 -8.73 16.18 19.27
CA GLN A 75 -8.87 17.45 20.00
C GLN A 75 -10.04 17.44 20.99
N ASP A 76 -11.01 16.55 20.81
CA ASP A 76 -12.17 16.42 21.68
C ASP A 76 -12.12 15.14 22.54
N PHE A 77 -10.98 14.41 22.54
CA PHE A 77 -10.90 13.09 23.15
C PHE A 77 -11.38 13.06 24.60
N THR A 78 -10.80 13.89 25.45
CA THR A 78 -11.12 13.90 26.89
C THR A 78 -12.56 14.27 27.19
N GLN A 79 -13.15 15.15 26.38
CA GLN A 79 -14.47 15.70 26.64
C GLN A 79 -15.62 14.86 26.08
N LYS A 80 -15.40 14.17 24.96
CA LYS A 80 -16.46 13.51 24.19
C LYS A 80 -16.23 12.02 23.91
N VAL A 81 -14.99 11.56 23.94
CA VAL A 81 -14.62 10.26 23.37
C VAL A 81 -14.00 9.32 24.39
N ALA A 82 -13.39 9.81 25.45
CA ALA A 82 -12.63 8.98 26.40
C ALA A 82 -13.45 7.81 26.97
N GLU A 83 -14.67 8.08 27.42
CA GLU A 83 -15.54 7.06 28.01
C GLU A 83 -16.04 6.04 26.97
N PRO A 84 -16.68 6.46 25.84
CA PRO A 84 -17.05 5.51 24.78
C PRO A 84 -15.86 4.73 24.20
N PHE A 85 -14.68 5.35 24.12
CA PHE A 85 -13.48 4.68 23.69
C PHE A 85 -13.03 3.60 24.69
N HIS A 86 -13.06 3.89 25.97
CA HIS A 86 -12.71 2.93 27.00
C HIS A 86 -13.65 1.71 26.97
N GLU A 87 -14.95 1.93 26.88
CA GLU A 87 -15.96 0.86 26.75
C GLU A 87 -15.71 -0.01 25.50
N ALA A 88 -15.50 0.65 24.34
CA ALA A 88 -15.20 -0.06 23.10
C ALA A 88 -13.86 -0.83 23.21
N TYR A 89 -12.84 -0.25 23.82
CA TYR A 89 -11.56 -0.87 24.01
C TYR A 89 -11.70 -2.14 24.87
N VAL A 90 -12.38 -2.07 26.00
CA VAL A 90 -12.60 -3.23 26.88
C VAL A 90 -13.44 -4.31 26.18
N ALA A 91 -14.47 -3.91 25.43
CA ALA A 91 -15.34 -4.85 24.72
C ALA A 91 -14.63 -5.60 23.57
N HIS A 92 -13.64 -4.97 22.94
CA HIS A 92 -12.96 -5.52 21.75
C HIS A 92 -11.53 -6.01 22.00
N THR A 93 -11.00 -5.88 23.20
CA THR A 93 -9.69 -6.40 23.60
C THR A 93 -9.81 -7.56 24.57
N SER A 94 -8.70 -8.30 24.74
CA SER A 94 -8.68 -9.41 25.69
C SER A 94 -8.71 -8.88 27.14
N THR A 95 -9.55 -9.48 27.97
CA THR A 95 -9.54 -9.28 29.43
C THR A 95 -8.41 -10.02 30.12
N SER A 96 -7.71 -10.89 29.40
CA SER A 96 -6.56 -11.67 29.88
C SER A 96 -5.30 -11.29 29.12
N PRO A 97 -4.65 -10.17 29.46
CA PRO A 97 -3.49 -9.68 28.71
C PRO A 97 -2.33 -10.68 28.77
N ASN A 98 -1.76 -10.97 27.61
CA ASN A 98 -0.57 -11.80 27.52
C ASN A 98 0.67 -10.93 27.75
N TYR A 99 1.31 -11.10 28.91
CA TYR A 99 2.48 -10.31 29.29
C TYR A 99 3.69 -10.53 28.39
N GLN A 100 3.85 -11.70 27.78
CA GLN A 100 4.93 -11.95 26.82
C GLN A 100 4.75 -11.08 25.56
N ILE A 101 3.52 -10.96 25.07
CA ILE A 101 3.21 -10.06 23.94
C ILE A 101 3.45 -8.60 24.33
N LEU A 102 3.00 -8.17 25.52
CA LEU A 102 3.22 -6.81 26.01
C LEU A 102 4.71 -6.50 26.19
N ALA A 103 5.48 -7.42 26.79
CA ALA A 103 6.93 -7.28 26.92
C ALA A 103 7.62 -7.19 25.56
N SER A 104 7.19 -7.99 24.57
CA SER A 104 7.73 -7.95 23.21
C SER A 104 7.44 -6.62 22.51
N LEU A 105 6.27 -6.02 22.76
CA LEU A 105 5.91 -4.69 22.23
C LEU A 105 6.79 -3.60 22.85
N ASP A 106 7.05 -3.62 24.15
CA ASP A 106 7.92 -2.64 24.81
C ASP A 106 9.38 -2.78 24.34
N LEU A 107 9.86 -4.02 24.21
CA LEU A 107 11.20 -4.29 23.68
C LEU A 107 11.32 -3.79 22.23
N GLY A 108 10.33 -4.07 21.39
CA GLY A 108 10.29 -3.57 20.01
C GLY A 108 10.23 -2.05 19.94
N ARG A 109 9.48 -1.41 20.80
CA ARG A 109 9.46 0.05 20.93
C ARG A 109 10.84 0.62 21.26
N ARG A 110 11.55 0.00 22.21
CA ARG A 110 12.92 0.42 22.59
C ARG A 110 13.90 0.23 21.44
N GLN A 111 13.85 -0.90 20.74
CA GLN A 111 14.70 -1.14 19.58
C GLN A 111 14.47 -0.06 18.49
N VAL A 112 13.23 0.24 18.18
CA VAL A 112 12.91 1.29 17.19
C VAL A 112 13.36 2.68 17.66
N ALA A 113 13.30 2.97 18.97
CA ALA A 113 13.79 4.23 19.51
C ALA A 113 15.31 4.39 19.36
N LEU A 114 16.06 3.30 19.44
CA LEU A 114 17.54 3.31 19.38
C LEU A 114 18.07 3.16 17.94
N GLU A 115 17.49 2.28 17.15
CA GLU A 115 18.02 1.81 15.86
C GLU A 115 17.03 2.01 14.70
N GLY A 116 15.85 2.56 14.96
CA GLY A 116 14.73 2.56 14.01
C GLY A 116 15.04 3.22 12.67
N VAL A 117 15.81 4.30 12.66
CA VAL A 117 16.19 4.99 11.42
C VAL A 117 16.99 4.06 10.51
N GLU A 118 18.03 3.42 11.06
CA GLU A 118 18.89 2.51 10.29
C GLU A 118 18.13 1.26 9.83
N LEU A 119 17.31 0.67 10.72
CA LEU A 119 16.52 -0.51 10.43
C LEU A 119 15.50 -0.26 9.31
N VAL A 120 14.79 0.87 9.36
CA VAL A 120 13.81 1.26 8.35
C VAL A 120 14.49 1.65 7.04
N GLN A 121 15.63 2.34 7.09
CA GLN A 121 16.41 2.62 5.89
C GLN A 121 16.82 1.35 5.18
N ARG A 122 17.39 0.38 5.90
CA ARG A 122 17.78 -0.94 5.35
C ARG A 122 16.59 -1.71 4.78
N GLN A 123 15.44 -1.67 5.45
CA GLN A 123 14.19 -2.24 4.95
C GLN A 123 13.81 -1.65 3.59
N ILE A 124 13.86 -0.32 3.47
CA ILE A 124 13.54 0.40 2.24
C ILE A 124 14.56 0.05 1.14
N GLU A 125 15.84 0.06 1.45
CA GLU A 125 16.90 -0.31 0.50
C GLU A 125 16.72 -1.73 -0.04
N ASN A 126 16.36 -2.69 0.81
CA ASN A 126 16.06 -4.05 0.40
C ASN A 126 14.84 -4.11 -0.54
N ALA A 127 13.81 -3.32 -0.26
CA ALA A 127 12.64 -3.23 -1.14
C ALA A 127 13.00 -2.62 -2.51
N MET A 128 13.87 -1.61 -2.51
CA MET A 128 14.39 -0.99 -3.75
C MET A 128 15.19 -1.98 -4.58
N GLN A 129 16.11 -2.71 -3.94
CA GLN A 129 16.91 -3.74 -4.60
C GLN A 129 16.04 -4.82 -5.25
N LEU A 130 14.96 -5.25 -4.56
CA LEU A 130 14.02 -6.21 -5.12
C LEU A 130 13.33 -5.67 -6.37
N ARG A 131 12.83 -4.41 -6.33
CA ARG A 131 12.21 -3.76 -7.50
C ARG A 131 13.17 -3.67 -8.67
N ASP A 132 14.39 -3.20 -8.40
CA ASP A 132 15.41 -3.03 -9.42
C ASP A 132 15.82 -4.38 -10.05
N ALA A 133 15.98 -5.41 -9.23
CA ALA A 133 16.28 -6.75 -9.70
C ALA A 133 15.16 -7.31 -10.60
N ILE A 134 13.88 -7.08 -10.27
CA ILE A 134 12.77 -7.56 -11.09
C ILE A 134 12.66 -6.77 -12.39
N ASP A 135 12.69 -5.44 -12.31
CA ASP A 135 12.45 -4.56 -13.46
C ASP A 135 13.59 -4.63 -14.51
N ASN A 136 14.83 -4.86 -14.08
CA ASN A 136 16.00 -4.92 -14.96
C ASN A 136 16.37 -6.34 -15.40
N HIS A 137 15.75 -7.39 -14.85
CA HIS A 137 16.06 -8.76 -15.26
C HIS A 137 15.38 -9.11 -16.59
N PRO A 138 16.12 -9.49 -17.64
CA PRO A 138 15.57 -9.70 -19.00
C PRO A 138 14.42 -10.70 -19.06
N LEU A 139 14.49 -11.76 -18.26
CA LEU A 139 13.47 -12.80 -18.21
C LEU A 139 12.25 -12.35 -17.40
N LEU A 140 12.47 -11.75 -16.21
CA LEU A 140 11.37 -11.36 -15.33
C LEU A 140 10.52 -10.27 -15.96
N SER A 141 11.12 -9.28 -16.59
CA SER A 141 10.42 -8.15 -17.21
C SER A 141 9.50 -8.56 -18.38
N LYS A 142 9.68 -9.76 -18.96
CA LYS A 142 8.71 -10.31 -19.93
C LYS A 142 7.36 -10.61 -19.28
N TYR A 143 7.36 -11.14 -18.06
CA TYR A 143 6.20 -11.74 -17.42
C TYR A 143 5.68 -10.98 -16.23
N MET A 144 6.52 -10.20 -15.57
CA MET A 144 6.25 -9.54 -14.31
C MET A 144 6.74 -8.09 -14.37
N ALA A 145 6.08 -7.21 -13.60
CA ALA A 145 6.50 -5.82 -13.44
C ALA A 145 6.11 -5.29 -12.08
N CYS A 146 7.00 -4.56 -11.41
CA CYS A 146 6.63 -3.85 -10.21
C CYS A 146 5.73 -2.65 -10.57
N LEU A 147 4.57 -2.52 -9.92
CA LEU A 147 3.74 -1.34 -10.09
C LEU A 147 4.47 -0.12 -9.53
N ARG A 148 4.46 0.95 -10.33
CA ARG A 148 5.12 2.22 -10.05
C ARG A 148 4.14 3.20 -9.41
N THR A 149 4.65 4.27 -8.85
CA THR A 149 3.81 5.37 -8.37
C THR A 149 2.94 5.94 -9.50
N SER A 150 3.50 6.11 -10.69
CA SER A 150 2.78 6.57 -11.89
C SER A 150 1.67 5.64 -12.38
N ASP A 151 1.75 4.35 -12.05
CA ASP A 151 0.73 3.37 -12.44
C ASP A 151 -0.50 3.41 -11.50
N LEU A 152 -0.34 3.98 -10.31
CA LEU A 152 -1.32 3.92 -9.23
C LEU A 152 -1.84 5.30 -8.80
N ILE A 153 -1.07 6.36 -9.00
CA ILE A 153 -1.40 7.72 -8.56
C ILE A 153 -1.36 8.64 -9.79
N PRO A 154 -2.47 9.32 -10.12
CA PRO A 154 -2.52 10.29 -11.20
C PRO A 154 -1.52 11.44 -11.02
N ASP A 155 -1.05 12.03 -12.13
CA ASP A 155 -0.02 13.08 -12.12
C ASP A 155 -0.45 14.34 -11.36
N GLU A 156 -1.74 14.65 -11.37
CA GLU A 156 -2.32 15.79 -10.63
C GLU A 156 -2.07 15.75 -9.12
N PHE A 157 -1.89 14.52 -8.56
CA PHE A 157 -1.58 14.31 -7.14
C PHE A 157 -0.09 14.07 -6.88
N ARG A 158 0.75 14.21 -7.90
CA ARG A 158 2.20 14.00 -7.84
C ARG A 158 2.96 15.16 -8.49
N PRO A 159 2.98 16.35 -7.88
CA PRO A 159 3.69 17.52 -8.42
C PRO A 159 5.17 17.26 -8.72
N SER A 160 5.81 16.29 -8.07
CA SER A 160 7.19 15.91 -8.35
C SER A 160 7.39 15.24 -9.72
N HIS A 161 6.30 14.75 -10.35
CA HIS A 161 6.31 13.91 -11.55
C HIS A 161 7.21 12.67 -11.45
N ASN A 162 7.58 12.28 -10.25
CA ASN A 162 8.48 11.15 -10.02
C ASN A 162 7.73 9.82 -10.18
N ALA A 163 7.98 9.10 -11.26
CA ALA A 163 7.42 7.78 -11.52
C ALA A 163 7.98 6.72 -10.54
N GLN A 164 9.25 6.87 -10.16
CA GLN A 164 9.93 6.01 -9.19
C GLN A 164 10.92 6.83 -8.37
N PRO A 165 10.56 7.29 -7.16
CA PRO A 165 11.47 8.01 -6.28
C PRO A 165 12.69 7.17 -5.85
N LEU A 166 12.65 5.87 -6.09
CA LEU A 166 13.54 4.88 -5.51
C LEU A 166 14.93 4.80 -6.14
N ARG A 167 15.09 5.20 -7.42
CA ARG A 167 16.41 5.16 -8.10
C ARG A 167 17.43 6.18 -7.60
N SER A 168 16.97 7.18 -6.91
CA SER A 168 17.78 8.33 -6.51
C SER A 168 18.14 8.38 -5.02
N GLY A 169 17.81 7.31 -4.27
CA GLY A 169 18.13 7.16 -2.86
C GLY A 169 17.13 7.82 -1.90
N LEU A 170 17.32 7.54 -0.62
CA LEU A 170 16.40 7.93 0.46
C LEU A 170 16.15 9.45 0.54
N ARG A 171 17.16 10.28 0.24
CA ARG A 171 17.02 11.75 0.27
C ARG A 171 15.98 12.26 -0.72
N ASN A 172 15.98 11.72 -1.93
CA ASN A 172 15.04 12.15 -2.96
C ASN A 172 13.64 11.59 -2.69
N MET A 173 13.56 10.45 -2.04
CA MET A 173 12.30 9.90 -1.56
C MET A 173 11.66 10.80 -0.48
N MET A 174 12.47 11.33 0.45
CA MET A 174 11.99 12.29 1.44
C MET A 174 11.51 13.59 0.79
N ALA A 175 12.24 14.10 -0.20
CA ALA A 175 11.82 15.29 -0.95
C ALA A 175 10.48 15.08 -1.68
N VAL A 176 10.26 13.90 -2.26
CA VAL A 176 8.96 13.52 -2.87
C VAL A 176 7.85 13.45 -1.83
N TRP A 177 8.13 12.93 -0.63
CA TRP A 177 7.13 12.89 0.45
C TRP A 177 6.75 14.27 0.98
N ASP A 178 7.63 15.27 0.81
CA ASP A 178 7.34 16.65 1.19
C ASP A 178 6.53 17.40 0.11
N THR A 179 6.61 16.96 -1.15
CA THR A 179 6.01 17.66 -2.30
C THR A 179 4.75 16.97 -2.84
N ASP A 180 4.71 15.65 -2.84
CA ASP A 180 3.59 14.89 -3.40
C ASP A 180 2.48 14.70 -2.38
N GLU A 181 1.24 14.88 -2.82
CA GLU A 181 0.08 14.67 -1.95
C GLU A 181 -0.12 13.20 -1.62
N PHE A 182 0.13 12.32 -2.58
CA PHE A 182 0.04 10.87 -2.44
C PHE A 182 1.35 10.21 -2.84
N VAL A 183 1.84 9.35 -1.98
CA VAL A 183 3.06 8.56 -2.21
C VAL A 183 2.80 7.09 -1.87
N LEU A 184 3.55 6.21 -2.51
CA LEU A 184 3.51 4.79 -2.17
C LEU A 184 4.46 4.49 -0.99
N ASP A 185 4.02 3.57 -0.13
CA ASP A 185 4.91 2.97 0.86
C ASP A 185 5.96 2.12 0.14
N PRO A 186 7.25 2.47 0.18
CA PRO A 186 8.30 1.75 -0.54
C PRO A 186 8.47 0.31 -0.07
N SER A 187 8.10 0.00 1.17
CA SER A 187 8.18 -1.34 1.73
C SER A 187 7.09 -2.29 1.20
N ARG A 188 6.13 -1.77 0.43
CA ARG A 188 5.05 -2.53 -0.21
C ARG A 188 5.34 -2.67 -1.69
N ILE A 189 5.63 -3.89 -2.15
CA ILE A 189 5.97 -4.16 -3.54
C ILE A 189 4.82 -4.92 -4.18
N THR A 190 4.03 -4.20 -4.96
CA THR A 190 2.96 -4.81 -5.75
C THR A 190 3.54 -5.25 -7.08
N LEU A 191 3.55 -6.55 -7.30
CA LEU A 191 4.04 -7.18 -8.52
C LEU A 191 2.86 -7.56 -9.41
N SER A 192 2.77 -6.98 -10.59
CA SER A 192 1.87 -7.41 -11.66
C SER A 192 2.38 -8.70 -12.25
N ILE A 193 1.53 -9.72 -12.25
CA ILE A 193 1.85 -11.08 -12.72
C ILE A 193 0.91 -11.55 -13.84
N GLY A 194 0.03 -10.70 -14.32
CA GLY A 194 -0.99 -11.09 -15.31
C GLY A 194 -0.42 -11.68 -16.60
N ARG A 195 0.79 -11.26 -17.00
CA ARG A 195 1.49 -11.81 -18.18
C ARG A 195 1.98 -13.25 -18.00
N THR A 196 2.03 -13.75 -16.76
CA THR A 196 2.35 -15.17 -16.50
C THR A 196 1.22 -16.11 -16.87
N GLY A 197 0.01 -15.58 -17.09
CA GLY A 197 -1.20 -16.37 -17.29
C GLY A 197 -1.77 -16.99 -16.00
N TYR A 198 -1.16 -16.75 -14.85
CA TYR A 198 -1.69 -17.13 -13.53
C TYR A 198 -2.49 -15.98 -12.93
N ASP A 199 -3.57 -16.30 -12.24
CA ASP A 199 -4.19 -15.37 -11.31
C ASP A 199 -3.40 -15.30 -9.99
N GLY A 200 -3.66 -14.23 -9.19
CA GLY A 200 -2.89 -14.00 -7.98
C GLY A 200 -2.97 -15.12 -6.95
N ASN A 201 -4.11 -15.79 -6.80
CA ASN A 201 -4.27 -16.87 -5.83
C ASN A 201 -3.52 -18.13 -6.27
N THR A 202 -3.62 -18.49 -7.54
CA THR A 202 -2.86 -19.60 -8.14
C THR A 202 -1.37 -19.35 -8.04
N PHE A 203 -0.92 -18.14 -8.40
CA PHE A 203 0.50 -17.77 -8.31
C PHE A 203 1.01 -17.84 -6.87
N LYS A 204 0.24 -17.31 -5.90
CA LYS A 204 0.59 -17.38 -4.48
C LYS A 204 0.71 -18.82 -4.00
N ARG A 205 -0.33 -19.61 -4.21
CA ARG A 205 -0.40 -20.97 -3.64
C ARG A 205 0.55 -21.91 -4.35
N GLU A 206 0.39 -22.07 -5.67
CA GLU A 206 1.06 -23.12 -6.42
C GLU A 206 2.50 -22.75 -6.78
N GLN A 207 2.75 -21.48 -7.16
CA GLN A 207 4.07 -21.09 -7.62
C GLN A 207 4.99 -20.63 -6.48
N LEU A 208 4.46 -20.00 -5.43
CA LEU A 208 5.28 -19.47 -4.35
C LEU A 208 5.25 -20.36 -3.10
N MET A 209 4.05 -20.65 -2.55
CA MET A 209 3.95 -21.34 -1.25
C MET A 209 4.29 -22.81 -1.34
N ASP A 210 3.59 -23.57 -2.19
CA ASP A 210 3.71 -25.03 -2.24
C ASP A 210 5.07 -25.47 -2.77
N ARG A 211 5.64 -24.74 -3.71
CA ARG A 211 6.90 -25.11 -4.36
C ARG A 211 8.15 -24.54 -3.67
N HIS A 212 8.06 -23.37 -3.09
CA HIS A 212 9.23 -22.63 -2.58
C HIS A 212 9.09 -22.13 -1.13
N GLY A 213 7.98 -22.42 -0.45
CA GLY A 213 7.73 -21.98 0.92
C GLY A 213 7.62 -20.46 1.10
N VAL A 214 7.46 -19.69 0.00
CA VAL A 214 7.38 -18.23 0.04
C VAL A 214 5.96 -17.80 0.35
N GLN A 215 5.77 -17.20 1.53
CA GLN A 215 4.49 -16.61 1.93
C GLN A 215 4.43 -15.13 1.57
N ILE A 216 3.30 -14.69 1.06
CA ILE A 216 3.05 -13.29 0.67
C ILE A 216 1.86 -12.68 1.41
N ASN A 217 1.81 -11.35 1.45
CA ASN A 217 0.80 -10.62 2.20
C ASN A 217 -0.60 -10.76 1.59
N LYS A 218 -0.78 -10.30 0.36
CA LYS A 218 -2.07 -10.26 -0.34
C LYS A 218 -1.93 -10.61 -1.81
N THR A 219 -3.07 -10.97 -2.41
CA THR A 219 -3.23 -11.16 -3.85
C THR A 219 -4.43 -10.37 -4.34
N SER A 220 -4.41 -10.04 -5.62
CA SER A 220 -5.58 -9.64 -6.38
C SER A 220 -5.72 -10.55 -7.61
N ARG A 221 -6.60 -10.20 -8.53
CA ARG A 221 -6.79 -10.96 -9.76
C ARG A 221 -5.49 -11.19 -10.55
N ASN A 222 -4.63 -10.19 -10.63
CA ASN A 222 -3.43 -10.19 -11.46
C ASN A 222 -2.20 -9.60 -10.78
N THR A 223 -2.26 -9.40 -9.47
CA THR A 223 -1.12 -8.90 -8.69
C THR A 223 -0.90 -9.72 -7.43
N VAL A 224 0.34 -9.70 -6.97
CA VAL A 224 0.73 -10.20 -5.65
C VAL A 224 1.46 -9.10 -4.90
N LEU A 225 1.30 -9.05 -3.57
CA LEU A 225 1.89 -8.03 -2.71
C LEU A 225 2.95 -8.64 -1.81
N PHE A 226 4.19 -8.27 -2.04
CA PHE A 226 5.30 -8.52 -1.11
C PHE A 226 5.44 -7.36 -0.12
N MET A 227 5.98 -7.67 1.02
CA MET A 227 6.21 -6.71 2.08
C MET A 227 7.56 -6.98 2.73
N THR A 228 8.43 -5.98 2.72
CA THR A 228 9.64 -6.00 3.54
C THR A 228 9.35 -5.50 4.95
N ASN A 229 10.16 -5.91 5.89
CA ASN A 229 10.14 -5.47 7.29
C ASN A 229 11.58 -5.25 7.78
N ILE A 230 11.75 -4.76 9.00
CA ILE A 230 13.09 -4.48 9.55
C ILE A 230 13.97 -5.73 9.70
N GLY A 231 13.40 -6.93 9.69
CA GLY A 231 14.11 -8.21 9.69
C GLY A 231 14.40 -8.77 8.30
N THR A 232 13.95 -8.11 7.22
CA THR A 232 14.25 -8.55 5.86
C THR A 232 15.73 -8.37 5.54
N THR A 233 16.39 -9.45 5.11
CA THR A 233 17.81 -9.46 4.78
C THR A 233 18.03 -9.41 3.27
N ARG A 234 19.25 -9.05 2.84
CA ARG A 234 19.66 -9.16 1.43
C ARG A 234 19.55 -10.58 0.90
N SER A 235 19.86 -11.58 1.74
CA SER A 235 19.72 -13.00 1.37
C SER A 235 18.26 -13.38 1.10
N SER A 236 17.31 -12.86 1.89
CA SER A 236 15.88 -13.08 1.65
C SER A 236 15.43 -12.47 0.32
N VAL A 237 15.96 -11.31 -0.03
CA VAL A 237 15.68 -10.66 -1.33
C VAL A 237 16.28 -11.47 -2.47
N ALA A 238 17.54 -11.88 -2.36
CA ALA A 238 18.21 -12.70 -3.37
C ALA A 238 17.47 -14.03 -3.60
N PHE A 239 17.08 -14.71 -2.54
CA PHE A 239 16.29 -15.94 -2.62
C PHE A 239 14.95 -15.71 -3.36
N LEU A 240 14.24 -14.65 -3.05
CA LEU A 240 12.97 -14.35 -3.73
C LEU A 240 13.20 -14.08 -5.23
N VAL A 241 14.26 -13.33 -5.59
CA VAL A 241 14.61 -13.09 -7.00
C VAL A 241 14.95 -14.41 -7.71
N GLU A 242 15.72 -15.30 -7.09
CA GLU A 242 16.03 -16.63 -7.63
C GLU A 242 14.76 -17.45 -7.88
N VAL A 243 13.83 -17.47 -6.92
CA VAL A 243 12.54 -18.14 -7.07
C VAL A 243 11.74 -17.58 -8.24
N LEU A 244 11.66 -16.25 -8.38
CA LEU A 244 10.96 -15.62 -9.48
C LEU A 244 11.61 -15.92 -10.83
N VAL A 245 12.95 -15.93 -10.91
CA VAL A 245 13.70 -16.31 -12.12
C VAL A 245 13.41 -17.76 -12.51
N LYS A 246 13.39 -18.68 -11.55
CA LYS A 246 13.04 -20.08 -11.80
C LYS A 246 11.62 -20.23 -12.35
N ILE A 247 10.64 -19.55 -11.74
CA ILE A 247 9.25 -19.54 -12.23
C ILE A 247 9.19 -18.96 -13.65
N GLY A 248 9.90 -17.87 -13.91
CA GLY A 248 9.96 -17.24 -15.23
C GLY A 248 10.59 -18.15 -16.28
N GLY A 249 11.66 -18.88 -15.95
CA GLY A 249 12.33 -19.83 -16.83
C GLY A 249 11.43 -21.00 -17.21
N GLU A 250 10.81 -21.63 -16.23
CA GLU A 250 9.87 -22.74 -16.46
C GLU A 250 8.65 -22.30 -17.30
N LEU A 251 8.23 -21.04 -17.14
CA LEU A 251 7.17 -20.47 -17.97
C LEU A 251 7.62 -20.25 -19.41
N ASP A 252 8.83 -19.72 -19.62
CA ASP A 252 9.42 -19.47 -20.94
C ASP A 252 9.59 -20.78 -21.72
N GLU A 253 10.11 -21.82 -21.06
CA GLU A 253 10.23 -23.18 -21.62
C GLU A 253 8.86 -23.73 -22.01
N ARG A 254 7.91 -23.72 -21.08
CA ARG A 254 6.53 -24.20 -21.34
C ARG A 254 5.88 -23.48 -22.52
N ILE A 255 6.05 -22.16 -22.64
CA ILE A 255 5.48 -21.38 -23.74
C ILE A 255 6.15 -21.75 -25.06
N SER A 256 7.45 -22.05 -25.07
CA SER A 256 8.18 -22.47 -26.28
C SER A 256 7.70 -23.81 -26.82
N GLU A 257 7.26 -24.70 -25.94
CA GLU A 257 6.79 -26.06 -26.28
C GLU A 257 5.27 -26.11 -26.61
N MET A 258 4.52 -25.02 -26.38
CA MET A 258 3.08 -24.97 -26.62
C MET A 258 2.73 -25.13 -28.10
N GLY A 259 1.81 -26.03 -28.42
CA GLY A 259 1.16 -26.09 -29.72
C GLY A 259 0.23 -24.89 -29.96
N LEU A 260 -0.13 -24.63 -31.22
CA LEU A 260 -0.92 -23.47 -31.65
C LEU A 260 -2.20 -23.25 -30.83
N GLY A 261 -2.95 -24.32 -30.58
CA GLY A 261 -4.20 -24.23 -29.81
C GLY A 261 -4.00 -23.95 -28.34
N GLU A 262 -2.93 -24.43 -27.73
CA GLU A 262 -2.58 -24.19 -26.35
C GLU A 262 -2.06 -22.77 -26.17
N ARG A 263 -1.22 -22.31 -27.08
CA ARG A 263 -0.71 -20.94 -27.13
C ARG A 263 -1.84 -19.92 -27.25
N SER A 264 -2.82 -20.15 -28.12
CA SER A 264 -3.99 -19.30 -28.26
C SER A 264 -4.77 -19.19 -26.94
N ARG A 265 -4.99 -20.32 -26.23
CA ARG A 265 -5.67 -20.32 -24.92
C ARG A 265 -4.86 -19.58 -23.84
N PHE A 266 -3.53 -19.72 -23.86
CA PHE A 266 -2.64 -18.99 -22.97
C PHE A 266 -2.73 -17.48 -23.21
N GLU A 267 -2.64 -17.05 -24.47
CA GLU A 267 -2.74 -15.63 -24.84
C GLU A 267 -4.08 -15.02 -24.49
N GLN A 268 -5.18 -15.73 -24.66
CA GLN A 268 -6.51 -15.29 -24.23
C GLN A 268 -6.58 -15.09 -22.72
N ARG A 269 -5.96 -16.00 -21.95
CA ARG A 269 -5.89 -15.90 -20.49
C ARG A 269 -5.06 -14.69 -20.06
N VAL A 270 -3.91 -14.47 -20.68
CA VAL A 270 -3.08 -13.28 -20.45
C VAL A 270 -3.86 -12.00 -20.75
N ARG A 271 -4.51 -11.91 -21.92
CA ARG A 271 -5.36 -10.73 -22.27
C ARG A 271 -6.42 -10.47 -21.21
N ARG A 272 -7.11 -11.51 -20.74
CA ARG A 272 -8.12 -11.37 -19.70
C ARG A 272 -7.53 -10.87 -18.37
N LEU A 273 -6.35 -11.32 -17.98
CA LEU A 273 -5.69 -10.91 -16.75
C LEU A 273 -5.06 -9.52 -16.83
N THR A 274 -4.66 -9.08 -18.02
CA THR A 274 -4.02 -7.76 -18.23
C THR A 274 -4.99 -6.66 -18.65
N ALA A 275 -6.24 -7.00 -19.00
CA ALA A 275 -7.27 -6.01 -19.32
C ALA A 275 -7.56 -5.13 -18.09
N SER A 276 -7.52 -3.80 -18.27
CA SER A 276 -7.93 -2.84 -17.24
C SER A 276 -9.41 -2.99 -16.92
N SER A 277 -9.78 -2.81 -15.66
CA SER A 277 -11.18 -2.93 -15.18
C SER A 277 -12.11 -1.82 -15.70
N THR A 278 -11.58 -0.82 -16.39
CA THR A 278 -12.32 0.30 -16.98
C THR A 278 -13.04 -0.03 -18.28
N SER A 279 -12.91 -1.24 -18.83
CA SER A 279 -13.53 -1.64 -20.11
C SER A 279 -14.67 -2.65 -19.95
N GLN A 280 -15.50 -2.54 -18.91
CA GLN A 280 -16.83 -3.18 -18.97
C GLN A 280 -17.84 -2.14 -19.48
N PRO A 281 -18.43 -2.35 -20.68
CA PRO A 281 -19.58 -1.57 -21.08
C PRO A 281 -20.73 -1.86 -20.12
N GLY A 282 -21.37 -0.81 -19.64
CA GLY A 282 -22.50 -0.88 -18.73
C GLY A 282 -23.61 -1.78 -19.28
N GLY A 283 -23.72 -2.96 -18.73
CA GLY A 283 -24.89 -3.81 -18.85
C GLY A 283 -25.87 -3.46 -17.73
N SER A 284 -26.76 -2.51 -17.99
CA SER A 284 -27.95 -2.31 -17.17
C SER A 284 -28.84 -3.54 -17.29
N GLN A 285 -28.77 -4.45 -16.32
CA GLN A 285 -29.86 -5.37 -16.07
C GLN A 285 -30.78 -4.75 -15.01
N SER A 286 -31.88 -4.19 -15.49
CA SER A 286 -33.07 -3.87 -14.70
C SER A 286 -33.60 -5.16 -14.06
N ALA A 287 -33.35 -5.31 -12.76
CA ALA A 287 -34.06 -6.30 -11.96
C ALA A 287 -35.43 -5.73 -11.63
N THR A 288 -36.48 -6.26 -12.24
CA THR A 288 -37.86 -6.08 -11.84
C THR A 288 -38.11 -6.93 -10.60
N PRO A 289 -38.68 -6.39 -9.51
CA PRO A 289 -39.04 -7.21 -8.35
C PRO A 289 -40.35 -7.95 -8.63
N ALA A 290 -40.37 -9.24 -8.35
CA ALA A 290 -41.59 -10.01 -8.10
C ALA A 290 -41.76 -10.24 -6.61
#